data_636576fe918ed043871c65f150086c24
#
_entry.id   636576fe918ed043871c65f150086c24
#
_cell.length_a   1.000
_cell.length_b   1.000
_cell.length_c   1.000
_cell.angle_alpha   90.00
_cell.angle_beta   90.00
_cell.angle_gamma   90.00
#
_symmetry.space_group_name_H-M   'P 1'
#
loop_
_entity.id
_entity.type
_entity.pdbx_description
1 polymer ?
#
loop_
_entity_poly.entity_id
_entity_poly.type
_entity_poly.pdbx_seq_one_letter_code
_entity_poly.pdbx_strand_id
1 'polypeptide(L)'
;MAKPGTPAELAWTPQFVCPRCATSLTTFSSGTLGCGACQTAVPLRDGIYRCLRPERLKEIEPFLAHYRRVREEDGYRHRESAYYRSLPRVDPHDAQAARWRVRHESFRHLVRVLLRLGRRPLRILDLGAGNGWLSHRLTALGHRCVALDWLDDVEDGLGAQRHYPVGFTCVQADFDELPLAPGQFDLAVFNASLHYSPDFVGTLRHARGMLVAGGALVVMDSPVFATEQGGHRMLAAQQIDAGAMHRSVVQWGEGYLTKSGLARAGRDARVGVRWIPSRGGPSWAARRWLAGLKERREPAKFGIWLGGWPPARPDGARPLGSCASGPGSPESASQPEGPAVNRSARGPISLRRGLWRWWLRLRHQTLGRRYRRLVLERVDGVPLVVLPEVFNPVLFRTGVFLARSVRPPDPAGAAEPRALDVGTGSGIGAIFASRLGYRVVGVDLNPEAVRCARLNVLLNDVEGRVEIRSGDLFAPVAGNQFDLVLFNPPFFRGTPADRLDLAWRATDVIERFAGGLGGALSPSGEALIVLSTDGESRAMLAALDAAAFAVRPVARRDFGNEILTVYSARRRTPGASSA
;
A
#
# COMPACT_ATOMS: atom_id res chain seq x y z
N MET A 1 -27.25 4.46 10.76
CA MET A 1 -27.12 3.49 9.66
C MET A 1 -25.79 2.78 9.80
N ALA A 2 -25.78 1.48 10.07
CA ALA A 2 -24.59 0.66 10.26
C ALA A 2 -23.83 0.52 8.93
N LYS A 3 -22.49 0.64 8.97
CA LYS A 3 -21.62 0.38 7.81
C LYS A 3 -21.70 -1.11 7.45
N PRO A 4 -21.76 -1.50 6.14
CA PRO A 4 -21.79 -2.88 5.73
C PRO A 4 -20.49 -3.60 6.13
N GLY A 5 -20.65 -4.78 6.74
CA GLY A 5 -19.60 -5.55 7.34
C GLY A 5 -18.56 -6.05 6.36
N THR A 6 -17.30 -5.88 6.74
CA THR A 6 -16.14 -6.61 6.23
C THR A 6 -16.22 -8.08 6.68
N PRO A 7 -15.77 -9.06 5.86
CA PRO A 7 -15.72 -10.47 6.28
C PRO A 7 -14.87 -10.61 7.53
N ALA A 8 -15.34 -11.40 8.49
CA ALA A 8 -14.71 -11.69 9.77
C ALA A 8 -13.44 -12.55 9.60
N GLU A 9 -12.37 -12.00 9.07
CA GLU A 9 -11.02 -12.50 9.30
C GLU A 9 -10.51 -11.84 10.57
N LEU A 10 -10.46 -12.60 11.66
CA LEU A 10 -9.94 -12.34 13.01
C LEU A 10 -9.46 -10.90 13.21
N ALA A 11 -10.38 -10.05 13.67
CA ALA A 11 -10.10 -8.65 13.97
C ALA A 11 -9.09 -8.59 15.13
N TRP A 12 -7.79 -8.40 14.80
CA TRP A 12 -6.80 -8.12 15.80
C TRP A 12 -7.15 -6.78 16.46
N THR A 13 -7.28 -6.80 17.78
CA THR A 13 -7.45 -5.62 18.63
C THR A 13 -6.21 -5.47 19.50
N PRO A 14 -5.67 -4.25 19.68
CA PRO A 14 -4.55 -4.04 20.56
C PRO A 14 -4.95 -4.37 22.01
N GLN A 15 -4.04 -5.00 22.75
CA GLN A 15 -4.20 -5.24 24.18
C GLN A 15 -3.72 -4.03 24.96
N PHE A 16 -4.58 -3.52 25.82
CA PHE A 16 -4.29 -2.34 26.64
C PHE A 16 -3.86 -2.74 28.05
N VAL A 17 -2.97 -1.93 28.62
CA VAL A 17 -2.62 -1.97 30.04
C VAL A 17 -3.00 -0.66 30.72
N CYS A 18 -3.26 -0.73 32.03
CA CYS A 18 -3.62 0.43 32.82
C CYS A 18 -2.48 1.46 32.86
N PRO A 19 -2.70 2.72 32.50
CA PRO A 19 -1.66 3.75 32.53
C PRO A 19 -1.18 4.09 33.94
N ARG A 20 -1.86 3.57 34.99
CA ARG A 20 -1.52 3.82 36.38
C ARG A 20 -0.78 2.66 37.06
N CYS A 21 -1.18 1.41 36.80
CA CYS A 21 -0.64 0.23 37.47
C CYS A 21 -0.20 -0.90 36.57
N ALA A 22 -0.20 -0.67 35.24
CA ALA A 22 0.21 -1.61 34.18
C ALA A 22 -0.56 -2.96 34.12
N THR A 23 -1.64 -3.12 34.93
CA THR A 23 -2.51 -4.30 34.83
C THR A 23 -3.31 -4.29 33.53
N SER A 24 -3.56 -5.46 32.95
CA SER A 24 -4.38 -5.58 31.74
C SER A 24 -5.76 -4.95 31.92
N LEU A 25 -6.18 -4.15 30.94
CA LEU A 25 -7.51 -3.55 30.91
C LEU A 25 -8.52 -4.49 30.26
N THR A 26 -9.75 -4.46 30.77
CA THR A 26 -10.89 -5.19 30.24
C THR A 26 -12.01 -4.23 29.85
N THR A 27 -12.90 -4.64 28.95
CA THR A 27 -14.06 -3.84 28.57
C THR A 27 -15.11 -3.88 29.67
N PHE A 28 -15.45 -2.72 30.24
CA PHE A 28 -16.50 -2.62 31.28
C PHE A 28 -17.89 -2.33 30.73
N SER A 29 -17.96 -1.45 29.76
CA SER A 29 -19.20 -1.04 29.09
C SER A 29 -18.90 -0.60 27.65
N SER A 30 -19.92 -0.26 26.87
CA SER A 30 -19.75 0.14 25.48
C SER A 30 -18.68 1.25 25.32
N GLY A 31 -17.46 0.83 24.98
CA GLY A 31 -16.35 1.73 24.66
C GLY A 31 -15.46 2.18 25.82
N THR A 32 -15.70 1.76 27.08
CA THR A 32 -14.82 2.09 28.20
C THR A 32 -14.03 0.85 28.62
N LEU A 33 -12.69 1.00 28.71
CA LEU A 33 -11.82 -0.01 29.31
C LEU A 33 -11.64 0.29 30.80
N GLY A 34 -11.56 -0.74 31.62
CA GLY A 34 -11.41 -0.61 33.05
C GLY A 34 -10.31 -1.48 33.62
N CYS A 35 -9.70 -0.99 34.68
CA CYS A 35 -8.71 -1.70 35.46
C CYS A 35 -9.34 -2.35 36.69
N GLY A 36 -9.31 -3.68 36.76
CA GLY A 36 -9.80 -4.41 37.95
C GLY A 36 -8.98 -4.19 39.19
N ALA A 37 -7.70 -3.80 39.08
CA ALA A 37 -6.80 -3.62 40.23
C ALA A 37 -6.91 -2.23 40.87
N CYS A 38 -6.94 -1.15 40.09
CA CYS A 38 -6.92 0.22 40.65
C CYS A 38 -8.15 1.06 40.26
N GLN A 39 -9.16 0.45 39.68
CA GLN A 39 -10.44 1.05 39.28
C GLN A 39 -10.29 2.23 38.28
N THR A 40 -9.12 2.38 37.64
CA THR A 40 -8.93 3.39 36.62
C THR A 40 -9.79 3.04 35.40
N ALA A 41 -10.56 4.01 34.91
CA ALA A 41 -11.34 3.91 33.67
C ALA A 41 -10.65 4.65 32.54
N VAL A 42 -10.60 4.04 31.35
CA VAL A 42 -10.10 4.61 30.11
C VAL A 42 -11.27 4.71 29.13
N PRO A 43 -11.89 5.88 28.99
CA PRO A 43 -13.04 6.05 28.13
C PRO A 43 -12.63 6.10 26.65
N LEU A 44 -13.49 5.55 25.80
CA LEU A 44 -13.47 5.79 24.35
C LEU A 44 -14.40 6.97 24.04
N ARG A 45 -13.83 8.12 23.70
CA ARG A 45 -14.58 9.33 23.32
C ARG A 45 -14.14 9.79 21.94
N ASP A 46 -15.11 10.08 21.06
CA ASP A 46 -14.86 10.52 19.69
C ASP A 46 -13.94 9.57 18.90
N GLY A 47 -14.01 8.26 19.19
CA GLY A 47 -13.16 7.25 18.59
C GLY A 47 -11.72 7.21 19.08
N ILE A 48 -11.40 7.89 20.20
CA ILE A 48 -10.07 7.97 20.79
C ILE A 48 -10.09 7.41 22.22
N TYR A 49 -9.24 6.43 22.52
CA TYR A 49 -9.00 5.94 23.88
C TYR A 49 -8.20 6.98 24.65
N ARG A 50 -8.77 7.50 25.74
CA ARG A 50 -8.20 8.58 26.57
C ARG A 50 -7.32 7.98 27.68
N CYS A 51 -6.09 7.64 27.34
CA CYS A 51 -5.15 7.00 28.27
C CYS A 51 -4.20 7.97 28.97
N LEU A 52 -4.14 9.22 28.53
CA LEU A 52 -3.26 10.24 29.13
C LEU A 52 -3.74 10.62 30.52
N ARG A 53 -2.85 10.52 31.51
CA ARG A 53 -3.17 10.84 32.90
C ARG A 53 -3.43 12.36 33.07
N PRO A 54 -4.38 12.78 33.94
CA PRO A 54 -4.69 14.20 34.12
C PRO A 54 -3.49 15.03 34.59
N GLU A 55 -2.62 14.46 35.42
CA GLU A 55 -1.40 15.12 35.90
C GLU A 55 -0.45 15.40 34.73
N ARG A 56 -0.26 14.41 33.89
CA ARG A 56 0.60 14.54 32.71
C ARG A 56 0.02 15.52 31.70
N LEU A 57 -1.29 15.51 31.49
CA LEU A 57 -1.97 16.49 30.63
C LEU A 57 -1.71 17.93 31.09
N LYS A 58 -1.80 18.21 32.41
CA LYS A 58 -1.50 19.53 32.93
C LYS A 58 -0.05 19.96 32.72
N GLU A 59 0.89 19.03 32.82
CA GLU A 59 2.31 19.28 32.59
C GLU A 59 2.60 19.69 31.14
N ILE A 60 2.00 18.98 30.17
CA ILE A 60 2.26 19.21 28.74
C ILE A 60 1.36 20.28 28.11
N GLU A 61 0.29 20.73 28.77
CA GLU A 61 -0.68 21.70 28.23
C GLU A 61 -0.04 23.01 27.74
N PRO A 62 0.95 23.61 28.43
CA PRO A 62 1.62 24.82 27.92
C PRO A 62 2.29 24.58 26.57
N PHE A 63 2.91 23.41 26.38
CA PHE A 63 3.50 23.01 25.10
C PHE A 63 2.41 22.79 24.06
N LEU A 64 1.35 22.06 24.37
CA LEU A 64 0.25 21.79 23.45
C LEU A 64 -0.44 23.06 22.98
N ALA A 65 -0.68 24.01 23.89
CA ALA A 65 -1.26 25.31 23.54
C ALA A 65 -0.36 26.11 22.60
N HIS A 66 0.95 26.12 22.85
CA HIS A 66 1.94 26.73 21.97
C HIS A 66 1.98 26.01 20.60
N TYR A 67 2.03 24.68 20.58
CA TYR A 67 2.07 23.87 19.39
C TYR A 67 0.85 24.10 18.49
N ARG A 68 -0.38 24.08 19.06
CA ARG A 68 -1.62 24.38 18.32
C ARG A 68 -1.57 25.73 17.63
N ARG A 69 -1.11 26.78 18.35
CA ARG A 69 -1.00 28.14 17.79
C ARG A 69 -0.02 28.19 16.62
N VAL A 70 1.18 27.64 16.78
CA VAL A 70 2.19 27.60 15.72
C VAL A 70 1.68 26.84 14.50
N ARG A 71 0.99 25.73 14.71
CA ARG A 71 0.42 24.92 13.63
C ARG A 71 -0.69 25.65 12.88
N GLU A 72 -1.49 26.43 13.57
CA GLU A 72 -2.52 27.27 12.96
C GLU A 72 -1.90 28.39 12.12
N GLU A 73 -0.95 29.13 12.66
CA GLU A 73 -0.21 30.21 11.98
C GLU A 73 0.56 29.68 10.77
N ASP A 74 1.13 28.48 10.85
CA ASP A 74 1.84 27.82 9.75
C ASP A 74 0.90 27.21 8.68
N GLY A 75 -0.44 27.24 8.87
CA GLY A 75 -1.41 26.76 7.89
C GLY A 75 -1.55 25.24 7.79
N TYR A 76 -1.37 24.52 8.91
CA TYR A 76 -1.57 23.06 8.93
C TYR A 76 -3.02 22.65 9.19
N ARG A 77 -3.85 23.55 9.67
CA ARG A 77 -5.23 23.25 10.07
C ARG A 77 -6.16 23.41 8.88
N HIS A 78 -6.87 22.34 8.56
CA HIS A 78 -7.83 22.29 7.46
C HIS A 78 -9.15 21.70 7.95
N ARG A 79 -10.26 22.09 7.32
CA ARG A 79 -11.60 21.59 7.65
C ARG A 79 -12.11 20.57 6.64
N GLU A 80 -11.52 20.54 5.46
CA GLU A 80 -12.00 19.73 4.35
C GLU A 80 -11.45 18.29 4.42
N SER A 81 -12.35 17.30 4.40
CA SER A 81 -11.97 15.89 4.35
C SER A 81 -11.12 15.53 3.12
N ALA A 82 -11.28 16.27 2.01
CA ALA A 82 -10.49 16.07 0.81
C ALA A 82 -8.99 16.30 1.06
N TYR A 83 -8.64 17.34 1.84
CA TYR A 83 -7.26 17.61 2.23
C TYR A 83 -6.63 16.42 2.96
N TYR A 84 -7.26 15.95 4.05
CA TYR A 84 -6.72 14.83 4.84
C TYR A 84 -6.59 13.54 4.03
N ARG A 85 -7.57 13.25 3.17
CA ARG A 85 -7.51 12.08 2.28
C ARG A 85 -6.42 12.16 1.24
N SER A 86 -6.00 13.36 0.84
CA SER A 86 -4.91 13.55 -0.10
C SER A 86 -3.53 13.36 0.52
N LEU A 87 -3.35 13.60 1.85
CA LEU A 87 -2.05 13.52 2.52
C LEU A 87 -1.31 12.20 2.27
N PRO A 88 -0.01 12.23 2.04
CA PRO A 88 0.91 13.37 2.12
C PRO A 88 1.02 14.19 0.82
N ARG A 89 0.06 14.13 -0.09
CA ARG A 89 -0.05 15.00 -1.25
C ARG A 89 -0.95 16.18 -0.91
N VAL A 90 -0.48 17.35 -1.25
CA VAL A 90 -1.24 18.59 -1.11
C VAL A 90 -1.14 19.39 -2.39
N ASP A 91 -2.00 20.38 -2.56
CA ASP A 91 -1.90 21.34 -3.65
C ASP A 91 -0.50 21.98 -3.66
N PRO A 92 0.13 22.18 -4.83
CA PRO A 92 1.43 22.86 -4.94
C PRO A 92 1.45 24.27 -4.33
N HIS A 93 0.31 24.94 -4.22
CA HIS A 93 0.15 26.27 -3.62
C HIS A 93 -0.13 26.22 -2.11
N ASP A 94 -0.29 25.04 -1.51
CA ASP A 94 -0.41 24.88 -0.06
C ASP A 94 0.81 25.45 0.66
N ALA A 95 0.59 26.16 1.77
CA ALA A 95 1.65 26.77 2.58
C ALA A 95 2.72 25.75 3.02
N GLN A 96 2.32 24.50 3.22
CA GLN A 96 3.18 23.39 3.66
C GLN A 96 3.60 22.44 2.53
N ALA A 97 3.35 22.78 1.26
CA ALA A 97 3.62 21.90 0.11
C ALA A 97 5.07 21.37 0.08
N ALA A 98 6.04 22.21 0.45
CA ALA A 98 7.46 21.80 0.50
C ALA A 98 7.72 20.72 1.55
N ARG A 99 7.13 20.84 2.75
CA ARG A 99 7.26 19.88 3.85
C ARG A 99 6.52 18.58 3.53
N TRP A 100 5.32 18.66 2.98
CA TRP A 100 4.54 17.49 2.56
C TRP A 100 5.23 16.71 1.44
N ARG A 101 5.93 17.39 0.54
CA ARG A 101 6.73 16.71 -0.50
C ARG A 101 7.85 15.83 0.11
N VAL A 102 8.53 16.30 1.16
CA VAL A 102 9.53 15.49 1.87
C VAL A 102 8.87 14.28 2.52
N ARG A 103 7.74 14.46 3.21
CA ARG A 103 6.97 13.37 3.84
C ARG A 103 6.48 12.35 2.82
N HIS A 104 6.06 12.81 1.65
CA HIS A 104 5.67 11.93 0.54
C HIS A 104 6.83 11.03 0.08
N GLU A 105 8.02 11.58 -0.12
CA GLU A 105 9.21 10.80 -0.48
C GLU A 105 9.60 9.81 0.62
N SER A 106 9.57 10.22 1.88
CA SER A 106 9.84 9.33 3.02
C SER A 106 8.82 8.20 3.09
N PHE A 107 7.53 8.48 2.87
CA PHE A 107 6.49 7.46 2.82
C PHE A 107 6.73 6.44 1.69
N ARG A 108 7.10 6.88 0.49
CA ARG A 108 7.49 5.98 -0.62
C ARG A 108 8.67 5.07 -0.24
N HIS A 109 9.63 5.59 0.49
CA HIS A 109 10.74 4.78 1.01
C HIS A 109 10.27 3.80 2.08
N LEU A 110 9.40 4.22 3.01
CA LEU A 110 8.81 3.35 4.02
C LEU A 110 8.04 2.19 3.36
N VAL A 111 7.21 2.47 2.36
CA VAL A 111 6.49 1.44 1.60
C VAL A 111 7.46 0.40 1.01
N ARG A 112 8.59 0.84 0.42
CA ARG A 112 9.61 -0.09 -0.09
C ARG A 112 10.25 -0.94 1.02
N VAL A 113 10.42 -0.36 2.21
CA VAL A 113 10.90 -1.09 3.40
C VAL A 113 9.86 -2.13 3.83
N LEU A 114 8.59 -1.74 3.95
CA LEU A 114 7.49 -2.63 4.33
C LEU A 114 7.33 -3.81 3.37
N LEU A 115 7.49 -3.57 2.07
CA LEU A 115 7.47 -4.62 1.04
C LEU A 115 8.54 -5.69 1.24
N ARG A 116 9.68 -5.33 1.85
CA ARG A 116 10.77 -6.26 2.17
C ARG A 116 10.54 -7.01 3.49
N LEU A 117 9.74 -6.46 4.41
CA LEU A 117 9.47 -7.06 5.73
C LEU A 117 8.59 -8.30 5.67
N GLY A 118 7.77 -8.45 4.66
CA GLY A 118 6.94 -9.64 4.54
C GLY A 118 5.58 -9.41 3.89
N ARG A 119 4.84 -10.51 3.79
CA ARG A 119 3.65 -10.66 2.96
C ARG A 119 2.34 -10.52 3.72
N ARG A 120 2.39 -10.54 5.05
CA ARG A 120 1.20 -10.48 5.91
C ARG A 120 0.87 -9.05 6.30
N PRO A 121 -0.39 -8.75 6.63
CA PRO A 121 -0.74 -7.52 7.31
C PRO A 121 0.11 -7.33 8.57
N LEU A 122 0.82 -6.21 8.67
CA LEU A 122 1.63 -5.88 9.83
C LEU A 122 0.78 -5.15 10.87
N ARG A 123 1.06 -5.39 12.15
CA ARG A 123 0.55 -4.62 13.28
C ARG A 123 1.54 -3.49 13.54
N ILE A 124 1.09 -2.26 13.34
CA ILE A 124 1.95 -1.07 13.32
C ILE A 124 1.53 -0.12 14.43
N LEU A 125 2.51 0.33 15.22
CA LEU A 125 2.36 1.38 16.22
C LEU A 125 2.96 2.67 15.66
N ASP A 126 2.14 3.70 15.44
CA ASP A 126 2.52 5.01 14.95
C ASP A 126 2.60 5.97 16.13
N LEU A 127 3.83 6.33 16.54
CA LEU A 127 4.16 7.07 17.74
C LEU A 127 4.37 8.56 17.43
N GLY A 128 3.50 9.41 17.96
CA GLY A 128 3.38 10.81 17.59
C GLY A 128 2.72 10.95 16.22
N ALA A 129 1.53 10.36 16.09
CA ALA A 129 0.82 10.20 14.81
C ALA A 129 0.25 11.51 14.25
N GLY A 130 0.13 12.56 15.09
CA GLY A 130 -0.49 13.84 14.72
C GLY A 130 -1.90 13.63 14.19
N ASN A 131 -2.18 14.12 12.98
CA ASN A 131 -3.49 13.96 12.35
C ASN A 131 -3.76 12.55 11.77
N GLY A 132 -2.87 11.57 11.98
CA GLY A 132 -3.08 10.17 11.62
C GLY A 132 -2.93 9.86 10.13
N TRP A 133 -2.41 10.76 9.31
CA TRP A 133 -2.27 10.54 7.87
C TRP A 133 -1.46 9.28 7.53
N LEU A 134 -0.37 9.02 8.27
CA LEU A 134 0.48 7.85 8.06
C LEU A 134 -0.28 6.57 8.41
N SER A 135 -0.91 6.53 9.58
CA SER A 135 -1.75 5.41 10.02
C SER A 135 -2.87 5.12 9.02
N HIS A 136 -3.53 6.17 8.48
CA HIS A 136 -4.53 6.01 7.43
C HIS A 136 -3.95 5.36 6.17
N ARG A 137 -2.82 5.85 5.66
CA ARG A 137 -2.17 5.28 4.46
C ARG A 137 -1.74 3.83 4.66
N LEU A 138 -1.17 3.51 5.82
CA LEU A 138 -0.75 2.14 6.13
C LEU A 138 -1.94 1.20 6.28
N THR A 139 -3.05 1.67 6.88
CA THR A 139 -4.28 0.88 6.98
C THR A 139 -4.93 0.67 5.60
N ALA A 140 -4.92 1.69 4.73
CA ALA A 140 -5.37 1.55 3.34
C ALA A 140 -4.54 0.54 2.53
N LEU A 141 -3.28 0.31 2.93
CA LEU A 141 -2.41 -0.75 2.39
C LEU A 141 -2.66 -2.14 3.01
N GLY A 142 -3.67 -2.28 3.88
CA GLY A 142 -4.05 -3.53 4.52
C GLY A 142 -3.28 -3.85 5.80
N HIS A 143 -2.52 -2.90 6.37
CA HIS A 143 -1.90 -3.05 7.68
C HIS A 143 -2.90 -2.70 8.80
N ARG A 144 -2.59 -3.07 10.04
CA ARG A 144 -3.38 -2.77 11.23
C ARG A 144 -2.62 -1.75 12.07
N CYS A 145 -3.17 -0.55 12.22
CA CYS A 145 -2.46 0.57 12.83
C CYS A 145 -3.10 1.00 14.14
N VAL A 146 -2.23 1.31 15.10
CA VAL A 146 -2.55 2.06 16.32
C VAL A 146 -1.82 3.39 16.21
N ALA A 147 -2.58 4.49 16.13
CA ALA A 147 -2.09 5.86 16.15
C ALA A 147 -2.09 6.40 17.57
N LEU A 148 -0.93 6.81 18.05
CA LEU A 148 -0.76 7.33 19.40
C LEU A 148 -0.20 8.75 19.36
N ASP A 149 -0.84 9.68 20.07
CA ASP A 149 -0.40 11.08 20.18
C ASP A 149 -0.91 11.72 21.47
N TRP A 150 -0.29 12.80 21.88
CA TRP A 150 -0.80 13.69 22.94
C TRP A 150 -1.99 14.51 22.45
N LEU A 151 -1.88 15.01 21.19
CA LEU A 151 -2.83 15.95 20.61
C LEU A 151 -4.06 15.22 20.07
N ASP A 152 -5.21 15.55 20.61
CA ASP A 152 -6.51 14.99 20.20
C ASP A 152 -7.33 15.96 19.34
N ASP A 153 -6.73 17.08 18.95
CA ASP A 153 -7.35 18.12 18.13
C ASP A 153 -8.04 17.56 16.89
N VAL A 154 -9.17 18.18 16.54
CA VAL A 154 -10.03 17.69 15.46
C VAL A 154 -9.51 18.02 14.05
N GLU A 155 -8.58 18.95 13.92
CA GLU A 155 -8.00 19.39 12.64
C GLU A 155 -6.53 18.96 12.48
N ASP A 156 -5.73 18.94 13.55
CA ASP A 156 -4.30 18.63 13.46
C ASP A 156 -3.82 17.56 14.45
N GLY A 157 -4.73 16.89 15.15
CA GLY A 157 -4.47 15.79 16.09
C GLY A 157 -5.25 14.54 15.72
N LEU A 158 -5.33 13.60 16.67
CA LEU A 158 -6.02 12.30 16.50
C LEU A 158 -7.50 12.46 16.11
N GLY A 159 -8.15 13.57 16.45
CA GLY A 159 -9.53 13.87 16.06
C GLY A 159 -9.75 14.00 14.57
N ALA A 160 -8.68 14.24 13.79
CA ALA A 160 -8.73 14.26 12.33
C ALA A 160 -9.04 12.88 11.71
N GLN A 161 -9.00 11.78 12.51
CA GLN A 161 -9.41 10.43 12.07
C GLN A 161 -10.80 10.39 11.42
N ARG A 162 -11.69 11.29 11.82
CA ARG A 162 -13.05 11.39 11.26
C ARG A 162 -13.10 11.65 9.75
N HIS A 163 -12.03 12.21 9.19
CA HIS A 163 -11.92 12.53 7.77
C HIS A 163 -11.53 11.33 6.91
N TYR A 164 -11.06 10.24 7.52
CA TYR A 164 -10.57 9.06 6.81
C TYR A 164 -11.64 7.99 6.60
N PRO A 165 -11.75 7.41 5.38
CA PRO A 165 -12.73 6.38 5.10
C PRO A 165 -12.38 5.01 5.73
N VAL A 166 -11.09 4.80 6.05
CA VAL A 166 -10.58 3.56 6.65
C VAL A 166 -10.16 3.84 8.08
N GLY A 167 -10.74 3.11 9.04
CA GLY A 167 -10.49 3.29 10.47
C GLY A 167 -9.21 2.63 10.93
N PHE A 168 -8.56 3.24 11.91
CA PHE A 168 -7.46 2.71 12.72
C PHE A 168 -7.72 3.04 14.18
N THR A 169 -7.03 2.36 15.11
CA THR A 169 -7.20 2.63 16.55
C THR A 169 -6.46 3.90 16.93
N CYS A 170 -7.14 4.85 17.60
CA CYS A 170 -6.55 6.07 18.12
C CYS A 170 -6.42 6.01 19.64
N VAL A 171 -5.24 6.38 20.15
CA VAL A 171 -4.91 6.35 21.58
C VAL A 171 -4.25 7.68 21.98
N GLN A 172 -4.90 8.44 22.84
CA GLN A 172 -4.30 9.62 23.45
C GLN A 172 -3.44 9.18 24.63
N ALA A 173 -2.12 9.23 24.47
CA ALA A 173 -1.17 8.78 25.47
C ALA A 173 0.21 9.39 25.24
N ASP A 174 1.09 9.25 26.24
CA ASP A 174 2.51 9.55 26.12
C ASP A 174 3.25 8.36 25.50
N PHE A 175 4.17 8.60 24.57
CA PHE A 175 4.99 7.52 24.01
C PHE A 175 6.09 7.04 24.97
N ASP A 176 6.32 7.72 26.09
CA ASP A 176 7.18 7.26 27.17
C ASP A 176 6.40 6.45 28.23
N GLU A 177 5.06 6.55 28.27
CA GLU A 177 4.16 5.78 29.12
C GLU A 177 3.10 5.07 28.28
N LEU A 178 3.51 4.06 27.51
CA LEU A 178 2.62 3.37 26.57
C LEU A 178 1.57 2.51 27.29
N PRO A 179 0.27 2.79 27.12
CA PRO A 179 -0.83 2.01 27.75
C PRO A 179 -1.17 0.74 26.94
N LEU A 180 -0.16 0.06 26.46
CA LEU A 180 -0.26 -1.08 25.54
C LEU A 180 0.56 -2.25 26.07
N ALA A 181 0.06 -3.47 25.95
CA ALA A 181 0.80 -4.65 26.34
C ALA A 181 2.07 -4.83 25.46
N PRO A 182 3.19 -5.26 26.04
CA PRO A 182 4.43 -5.44 25.29
C PRO A 182 4.33 -6.58 24.26
N GLY A 183 5.21 -6.58 23.27
CA GLY A 183 5.39 -7.70 22.36
C GLY A 183 4.25 -7.93 21.37
N GLN A 184 3.44 -6.93 21.03
CA GLN A 184 2.30 -7.14 20.16
C GLN A 184 2.39 -6.51 18.77
N PHE A 185 3.40 -5.68 18.50
CA PHE A 185 3.56 -5.00 17.21
C PHE A 185 4.70 -5.58 16.37
N ASP A 186 4.53 -5.58 15.06
CA ASP A 186 5.55 -5.98 14.09
C ASP A 186 6.47 -4.80 13.72
N LEU A 187 5.93 -3.57 13.86
CA LEU A 187 6.63 -2.32 13.52
C LEU A 187 6.19 -1.20 14.48
N ALA A 188 7.15 -0.40 14.94
CA ALA A 188 6.87 0.90 15.56
C ALA A 188 7.52 2.00 14.71
N VAL A 189 6.78 3.09 14.46
CA VAL A 189 7.21 4.19 13.60
C VAL A 189 7.11 5.51 14.35
N PHE A 190 8.20 6.28 14.33
CA PHE A 190 8.23 7.69 14.71
C PHE A 190 8.31 8.53 13.44
N ASN A 191 7.22 9.20 13.09
CA ASN A 191 7.13 10.03 11.90
C ASN A 191 7.15 11.52 12.28
N ALA A 192 8.30 12.16 12.21
CA ALA A 192 8.52 13.54 12.64
C ALA A 192 8.15 13.78 14.12
N SER A 193 8.37 12.79 15.00
CA SER A 193 7.94 12.84 16.40
C SER A 193 9.05 12.56 17.42
N LEU A 194 10.03 11.70 17.13
CA LEU A 194 11.03 11.30 18.12
C LEU A 194 11.87 12.47 18.69
N HIS A 195 12.09 13.52 17.93
CA HIS A 195 12.85 14.70 18.36
C HIS A 195 12.11 15.54 19.43
N TYR A 196 10.83 15.24 19.70
CA TYR A 196 10.11 15.80 20.85
C TYR A 196 10.32 15.00 22.15
N SER A 197 11.00 13.83 22.11
CA SER A 197 11.34 13.12 23.32
C SER A 197 12.46 13.83 24.09
N PRO A 198 12.35 14.02 25.41
CA PRO A 198 13.45 14.52 26.24
C PRO A 198 14.54 13.46 26.49
N ASP A 199 14.20 12.17 26.39
CA ASP A 199 15.11 11.01 26.42
C ASP A 199 14.80 10.05 25.29
N PHE A 200 15.25 10.38 24.09
CA PHE A 200 14.94 9.56 22.90
C PHE A 200 15.54 8.15 22.97
N VAL A 201 16.59 7.92 23.78
CA VAL A 201 17.15 6.58 24.02
C VAL A 201 16.18 5.73 24.83
N GLY A 202 15.64 6.28 25.92
CA GLY A 202 14.60 5.64 26.73
C GLY A 202 13.34 5.38 25.92
N THR A 203 12.87 6.37 25.16
CA THR A 203 11.70 6.24 24.28
C THR A 203 11.89 5.12 23.24
N LEU A 204 13.04 5.02 22.58
CA LEU A 204 13.32 3.91 21.65
C LEU A 204 13.35 2.55 22.36
N ARG A 205 13.81 2.49 23.61
CA ARG A 205 13.77 1.26 24.42
C ARG A 205 12.34 0.86 24.77
N HIS A 206 11.50 1.80 25.16
CA HIS A 206 10.07 1.56 25.41
C HIS A 206 9.36 1.07 24.15
N ALA A 207 9.55 1.77 23.03
CA ALA A 207 9.00 1.36 21.75
C ALA A 207 9.48 -0.04 21.31
N ARG A 208 10.76 -0.38 21.59
CA ARG A 208 11.30 -1.73 21.34
C ARG A 208 10.58 -2.79 22.16
N GLY A 209 10.22 -2.50 23.39
CA GLY A 209 9.44 -3.38 24.27
C GLY A 209 8.04 -3.73 23.71
N MET A 210 7.46 -2.87 22.88
CA MET A 210 6.17 -3.10 22.21
C MET A 210 6.26 -4.08 21.04
N LEU A 211 7.47 -4.38 20.55
CA LEU A 211 7.65 -5.20 19.35
C LEU A 211 7.76 -6.69 19.69
N VAL A 212 7.20 -7.50 18.80
CA VAL A 212 7.44 -8.94 18.78
C VAL A 212 8.92 -9.25 18.53
N ALA A 213 9.34 -10.49 18.78
CA ALA A 213 10.67 -10.95 18.37
C ALA A 213 10.85 -10.78 16.85
N GLY A 214 11.93 -10.09 16.46
CA GLY A 214 12.19 -9.74 15.06
C GLY A 214 11.41 -8.54 14.52
N GLY A 215 10.63 -7.85 15.36
CA GLY A 215 9.97 -6.58 15.00
C GLY A 215 10.97 -5.45 14.75
N ALA A 216 10.55 -4.43 14.00
CA ALA A 216 11.41 -3.34 13.56
C ALA A 216 10.99 -1.98 14.13
N LEU A 217 11.97 -1.09 14.34
CA LEU A 217 11.79 0.34 14.66
C LEU A 217 12.11 1.19 13.43
N VAL A 218 11.27 2.19 13.16
CA VAL A 218 11.49 3.18 12.11
C VAL A 218 11.44 4.58 12.70
N VAL A 219 12.45 5.41 12.41
CA VAL A 219 12.42 6.86 12.66
C VAL A 219 12.55 7.55 11.32
N MET A 220 11.59 8.40 10.97
CA MET A 220 11.57 9.14 9.72
C MET A 220 11.13 10.60 9.94
N ASP A 221 11.49 11.45 9.00
CA ASP A 221 11.10 12.87 8.93
C ASP A 221 11.47 13.74 10.15
N SER A 222 12.24 13.21 11.10
CA SER A 222 12.91 14.02 12.13
C SER A 222 14.16 14.69 11.56
N PRO A 223 14.48 15.93 11.99
CA PRO A 223 15.72 16.59 11.58
C PRO A 223 16.93 15.90 12.19
N VAL A 224 17.79 15.30 11.36
CA VAL A 224 19.00 14.58 11.78
C VAL A 224 20.24 15.33 11.32
N PHE A 225 21.15 15.61 12.25
CA PHE A 225 22.43 16.28 11.99
C PHE A 225 23.61 15.33 12.15
N ALA A 226 24.75 15.67 11.55
CA ALA A 226 25.98 14.94 11.77
C ALA A 226 26.58 15.27 13.16
N THR A 227 26.40 16.52 13.61
CA THR A 227 26.93 17.05 14.86
C THR A 227 25.84 17.70 15.70
N GLU A 228 26.01 17.75 17.02
CA GLU A 228 25.12 18.48 17.95
C GLU A 228 25.13 19.98 17.66
N GLN A 229 26.30 20.53 17.28
CA GLN A 229 26.41 21.94 16.91
C GLN A 229 25.48 22.32 15.74
N GLY A 230 25.28 21.40 14.76
CA GLY A 230 24.36 21.62 13.65
C GLY A 230 22.91 21.76 14.14
N GLY A 231 22.48 20.91 15.09
CA GLY A 231 21.17 20.98 15.73
C GLY A 231 20.99 22.27 16.55
N HIS A 232 21.97 22.61 17.40
CA HIS A 232 21.91 23.85 18.21
C HIS A 232 21.80 25.12 17.32
N ARG A 233 22.52 25.18 16.20
CA ARG A 233 22.41 26.30 15.25
C ARG A 233 21.02 26.39 14.61
N MET A 234 20.38 25.23 14.33
CA MET A 234 19.02 25.22 13.84
C MET A 234 18.04 25.79 14.87
N LEU A 235 18.13 25.34 16.13
CA LEU A 235 17.28 25.85 17.21
C LEU A 235 17.47 27.34 17.45
N ALA A 236 18.71 27.82 17.47
CA ALA A 236 19.01 29.24 17.61
C ALA A 236 18.40 30.08 16.46
N ALA A 237 18.49 29.60 15.22
CA ALA A 237 17.85 30.23 14.10
C ALA A 237 16.31 30.27 14.23
N GLN A 238 15.68 29.19 14.68
CA GLN A 238 14.23 29.18 14.94
C GLN A 238 13.81 30.14 16.05
N GLN A 239 14.63 30.31 17.09
CA GLN A 239 14.38 31.29 18.15
C GLN A 239 14.47 32.71 17.64
N ILE A 240 15.46 33.02 16.79
CA ILE A 240 15.60 34.34 16.15
C ILE A 240 14.40 34.63 15.25
N ASP A 241 14.00 33.67 14.40
CA ASP A 241 12.85 33.80 13.52
C ASP A 241 11.55 33.98 14.34
N ALA A 242 11.38 33.24 15.43
CA ALA A 242 10.25 33.36 16.34
C ALA A 242 10.24 34.73 17.04
N GLY A 243 11.41 35.25 17.49
CA GLY A 243 11.56 36.57 18.06
C GLY A 243 11.20 37.69 17.08
N ALA A 244 11.64 37.58 15.81
CA ALA A 244 11.27 38.49 14.74
C ALA A 244 9.75 38.51 14.46
N MET A 245 9.05 37.40 14.70
CA MET A 245 7.59 37.29 14.57
C MET A 245 6.83 37.54 15.88
N HIS A 246 7.51 38.00 16.94
CA HIS A 246 6.94 38.23 18.28
C HIS A 246 6.27 36.98 18.89
N ARG A 247 6.82 35.77 18.60
CA ARG A 247 6.33 34.50 19.12
C ARG A 247 7.15 34.06 20.34
N SER A 248 6.47 33.55 21.36
CA SER A 248 7.14 32.79 22.44
C SER A 248 7.47 31.38 21.96
N VAL A 249 8.65 30.89 22.28
CA VAL A 249 9.06 29.50 21.96
C VAL A 249 8.97 28.67 23.23
N VAL A 250 8.09 27.66 23.23
CA VAL A 250 8.05 26.60 24.24
C VAL A 250 8.64 25.35 23.60
N GLN A 251 9.84 24.99 24.00
CA GLN A 251 10.52 23.81 23.48
C GLN A 251 10.19 22.60 24.35
N TRP A 252 9.93 21.47 23.70
CA TRP A 252 9.82 20.16 24.33
C TRP A 252 10.80 19.20 23.65
N GLY A 253 11.61 18.50 24.42
CA GLY A 253 12.69 17.66 23.92
C GLY A 253 13.86 18.43 23.32
N GLU A 254 14.76 17.72 22.65
CA GLU A 254 15.95 18.32 22.04
C GLU A 254 15.65 19.07 20.73
N GLY A 255 14.51 18.79 20.08
CA GLY A 255 14.09 19.40 18.83
C GLY A 255 14.83 18.89 17.59
N TYR A 256 15.87 18.07 17.74
CA TYR A 256 16.63 17.47 16.65
C TYR A 256 17.23 16.12 17.09
N LEU A 257 17.76 15.37 16.13
CA LEU A 257 18.48 14.13 16.37
C LEU A 257 19.87 14.20 15.75
N THR A 258 20.81 13.40 16.27
CA THR A 258 22.13 13.25 15.67
C THR A 258 22.35 11.82 15.18
N LYS A 259 23.21 11.66 14.16
CA LYS A 259 23.57 10.31 13.68
C LYS A 259 24.28 9.49 14.74
N SER A 260 25.17 10.12 15.52
CA SER A 260 25.88 9.51 16.65
C SER A 260 24.92 9.11 17.76
N GLY A 261 23.95 9.98 18.12
CA GLY A 261 22.90 9.70 19.10
C GLY A 261 22.02 8.52 18.68
N LEU A 262 21.54 8.50 17.44
CA LEU A 262 20.75 7.38 16.91
C LEU A 262 21.55 6.06 16.85
N ALA A 263 22.85 6.12 16.51
CA ALA A 263 23.70 4.93 16.53
C ALA A 263 23.95 4.43 17.97
N ARG A 264 24.13 5.33 18.94
CA ARG A 264 24.22 4.99 20.38
C ARG A 264 22.92 4.36 20.85
N ALA A 265 21.79 5.01 20.60
CA ALA A 265 20.47 4.49 20.97
C ALA A 265 20.21 3.10 20.37
N GLY A 266 20.63 2.85 19.13
CA GLY A 266 20.54 1.53 18.52
C GLY A 266 21.35 0.47 19.25
N ARG A 267 22.58 0.79 19.69
CA ARG A 267 23.40 -0.12 20.51
C ARG A 267 22.77 -0.40 21.86
N ASP A 268 22.28 0.64 22.54
CA ASP A 268 21.67 0.53 23.86
C ASP A 268 20.35 -0.25 23.82
N ALA A 269 19.58 -0.08 22.76
CA ALA A 269 18.37 -0.87 22.50
C ALA A 269 18.67 -2.28 21.92
N ARG A 270 19.94 -2.64 21.71
CA ARG A 270 20.40 -3.91 21.11
C ARG A 270 19.76 -4.20 19.76
N VAL A 271 19.62 -3.17 18.90
CA VAL A 271 19.09 -3.30 17.54
C VAL A 271 20.16 -2.94 16.51
N GLY A 272 20.26 -3.76 15.48
CA GLY A 272 21.06 -3.42 14.29
C GLY A 272 20.48 -2.19 13.60
N VAL A 273 21.31 -1.22 13.24
CA VAL A 273 20.87 0.07 12.70
C VAL A 273 21.25 0.21 11.24
N ARG A 274 20.29 0.66 10.44
CA ARG A 274 20.52 1.01 9.04
C ARG A 274 19.93 2.39 8.73
N TRP A 275 20.74 3.25 8.11
CA TRP A 275 20.27 4.53 7.58
C TRP A 275 19.98 4.43 6.08
N ILE A 276 18.77 4.83 5.68
CA ILE A 276 18.31 4.91 4.29
C ILE A 276 18.05 6.39 3.99
N PRO A 277 18.94 7.08 3.24
CA PRO A 277 18.76 8.49 2.95
C PRO A 277 17.55 8.72 2.04
N SER A 278 16.71 9.71 2.35
CA SER A 278 15.69 10.23 1.43
C SER A 278 16.37 11.05 0.34
N ARG A 279 16.17 10.65 -0.91
CA ARG A 279 16.75 11.33 -2.08
C ARG A 279 15.66 12.04 -2.85
N GLY A 280 15.53 13.35 -2.64
CA GLY A 280 14.54 14.20 -3.33
C GLY A 280 14.96 14.64 -4.75
N GLY A 281 15.85 13.90 -5.42
CA GLY A 281 16.35 14.23 -6.76
C GLY A 281 17.48 15.29 -6.78
N PRO A 282 18.12 15.52 -7.95
CA PRO A 282 19.27 16.41 -8.08
C PRO A 282 18.96 17.87 -7.72
N SER A 283 17.80 18.38 -8.14
CA SER A 283 17.38 19.76 -7.85
C SER A 283 17.14 20.01 -6.36
N TRP A 284 16.67 19.03 -5.62
CA TRP A 284 16.51 19.11 -4.16
C TRP A 284 17.87 19.08 -3.46
N ALA A 285 18.79 18.22 -3.90
CA ALA A 285 20.16 18.17 -3.37
C ALA A 285 20.90 19.48 -3.59
N ALA A 286 20.80 20.07 -4.80
CA ALA A 286 21.40 21.34 -5.14
C ALA A 286 20.84 22.49 -4.30
N ARG A 287 19.51 22.59 -4.13
CA ARG A 287 18.90 23.62 -3.28
C ARG A 287 19.36 23.54 -1.83
N ARG A 288 19.47 22.34 -1.29
CA ARG A 288 19.94 22.13 0.09
C ARG A 288 21.41 22.50 0.26
N TRP A 289 22.23 22.17 -0.72
CA TRP A 289 23.64 22.57 -0.73
C TRP A 289 23.79 24.09 -0.77
N LEU A 290 23.05 24.76 -1.66
CA LEU A 290 23.01 26.23 -1.74
C LEU A 290 22.49 26.87 -0.46
N ALA A 291 21.43 26.32 0.15
CA ALA A 291 20.92 26.80 1.43
C ALA A 291 21.96 26.64 2.54
N GLY A 292 22.67 25.50 2.60
CA GLY A 292 23.75 25.27 3.55
C GLY A 292 24.90 26.27 3.39
N LEU A 293 25.26 26.64 2.17
CA LEU A 293 26.26 27.68 1.89
C LEU A 293 25.78 29.08 2.30
N LYS A 294 24.53 29.45 1.93
CA LYS A 294 23.94 30.75 2.24
C LYS A 294 23.79 30.98 3.76
N GLU A 295 23.33 29.94 4.45
CA GLU A 295 23.05 29.99 5.89
C GLU A 295 24.27 29.64 6.76
N ARG A 296 25.40 29.28 6.16
CA ARG A 296 26.63 28.84 6.85
C ARG A 296 26.38 27.78 7.93
N ARG A 297 25.36 26.93 7.73
CA ARG A 297 24.98 25.86 8.66
C ARG A 297 24.88 24.49 7.97
N GLU A 298 25.09 23.45 8.74
CA GLU A 298 24.84 22.08 8.27
C GLU A 298 23.34 21.91 8.00
N PRO A 299 22.93 21.49 6.78
CA PRO A 299 21.53 21.19 6.52
C PRO A 299 21.09 19.91 7.22
N ALA A 300 19.93 19.92 7.87
CA ALA A 300 19.34 18.72 8.45
C ALA A 300 19.22 17.60 7.39
N LYS A 301 19.53 16.38 7.74
CA LYS A 301 19.39 15.21 6.87
C LYS A 301 18.08 14.51 7.17
N PHE A 302 17.34 14.19 6.11
CA PHE A 302 16.11 13.43 6.19
C PHE A 302 16.35 12.03 5.62
N GLY A 303 15.72 11.04 6.21
CA GLY A 303 15.87 9.65 5.80
C GLY A 303 15.13 8.75 6.77
N ILE A 304 15.25 7.45 6.53
CA ILE A 304 14.71 6.43 7.41
C ILE A 304 15.86 5.81 8.19
N TRP A 305 15.83 5.95 9.51
CA TRP A 305 16.59 5.14 10.43
C TRP A 305 15.79 3.89 10.75
N LEU A 306 16.36 2.74 10.52
CA LEU A 306 15.73 1.43 10.68
C LEU A 306 16.51 0.62 11.68
N GLY A 307 15.87 0.22 12.78
CA GLY A 307 16.42 -0.61 13.84
C GLY A 307 15.73 -1.96 13.96
N GLY A 308 16.45 -3.01 14.32
CA GLY A 308 15.89 -4.34 14.59
C GLY A 308 15.61 -5.21 13.35
N TRP A 309 16.04 -4.78 12.19
CA TRP A 309 15.88 -5.54 10.94
C TRP A 309 16.77 -6.80 10.95
N PRO A 310 16.26 -8.01 10.63
CA PRO A 310 17.13 -9.15 10.38
C PRO A 310 18.07 -8.80 9.22
N PRO A 311 19.36 -9.14 9.29
CA PRO A 311 20.27 -8.96 8.17
C PRO A 311 19.69 -9.68 6.97
N ALA A 312 19.78 -9.06 5.79
CA ALA A 312 19.42 -9.74 4.54
C ALA A 312 20.17 -11.08 4.54
N ARG A 313 19.44 -12.19 4.43
CA ARG A 313 20.11 -13.49 4.25
C ARG A 313 20.99 -13.34 3.03
N PRO A 314 22.29 -13.66 3.12
CA PRO A 314 23.13 -13.74 1.94
C PRO A 314 22.48 -14.78 1.02
N ASP A 315 22.18 -14.39 -0.20
CA ASP A 315 21.70 -15.31 -1.23
C ASP A 315 22.77 -16.40 -1.38
N GLY A 316 22.49 -17.61 -0.89
CA GLY A 316 23.39 -18.76 -1.08
C GLY A 316 23.59 -19.74 0.07
N ALA A 317 23.03 -19.54 1.26
CA ALA A 317 23.14 -20.57 2.31
C ALA A 317 22.08 -21.68 2.09
N ARG A 318 22.49 -22.78 1.46
CA ARG A 318 21.77 -24.07 1.50
C ARG A 318 21.67 -24.52 2.96
N PRO A 319 20.54 -25.05 3.44
CA PRO A 319 20.52 -25.77 4.69
C PRO A 319 21.34 -27.07 4.50
N LEU A 320 22.38 -27.22 5.30
CA LEU A 320 23.06 -28.49 5.47
C LEU A 320 22.05 -29.50 5.99
N GLY A 321 21.92 -30.60 5.25
CA GLY A 321 21.04 -31.68 5.56
C GLY A 321 21.44 -32.42 6.83
N SER A 322 20.47 -32.79 7.61
CA SER A 322 20.59 -33.92 8.53
C SER A 322 20.12 -35.19 7.82
N CYS A 323 21.05 -36.10 7.64
CA CYS A 323 20.76 -37.47 7.23
C CYS A 323 19.99 -38.19 8.35
N ALA A 324 18.93 -38.88 7.98
CA ALA A 324 18.49 -40.07 8.68
C ALA A 324 17.90 -41.03 7.65
N SER A 325 18.46 -42.19 7.67
CA SER A 325 18.35 -43.37 6.81
C SER A 325 17.10 -44.22 7.06
N GLY A 326 16.65 -44.87 5.99
CA GLY A 326 16.21 -46.24 6.02
C GLY A 326 14.79 -46.53 5.53
N PRO A 327 14.56 -47.78 5.07
CA PRO A 327 13.98 -47.97 3.74
C PRO A 327 12.59 -48.67 3.78
N GLY A 328 11.89 -48.66 2.65
CA GLY A 328 10.67 -49.43 2.49
C GLY A 328 9.94 -49.20 1.17
N SER A 329 10.23 -49.99 0.18
CA SER A 329 9.32 -50.30 -0.93
C SER A 329 8.59 -51.60 -0.62
N PRO A 330 7.65 -52.11 -1.43
CA PRO A 330 6.81 -51.54 -2.51
C PRO A 330 5.32 -51.92 -2.35
N GLU A 331 4.46 -51.39 -3.20
CA GLU A 331 3.49 -52.28 -3.88
C GLU A 331 2.68 -51.53 -4.95
N SER A 332 2.52 -52.26 -6.02
CA SER A 332 1.85 -51.94 -7.27
C SER A 332 0.32 -51.96 -7.14
N ALA A 333 -0.38 -51.02 -7.77
CA ALA A 333 -1.76 -51.23 -8.17
C ALA A 333 -2.04 -50.60 -9.53
N SER A 334 -2.57 -51.45 -10.37
CA SER A 334 -2.94 -51.42 -11.76
C SER A 334 -3.86 -50.24 -12.16
N GLN A 335 -3.59 -49.73 -13.35
CA GLN A 335 -4.47 -48.83 -14.13
C GLN A 335 -5.62 -49.63 -14.79
N PRO A 336 -6.77 -49.02 -15.03
CA PRO A 336 -7.67 -49.43 -16.10
C PRO A 336 -7.49 -48.56 -17.35
N GLU A 337 -7.43 -49.25 -18.47
CA GLU A 337 -7.38 -48.71 -19.83
C GLU A 337 -8.70 -48.01 -20.20
N GLY A 338 -8.64 -46.87 -20.82
CA GLY A 338 -9.73 -46.16 -21.50
C GLY A 338 -9.41 -45.93 -22.99
N PRO A 339 -10.38 -45.77 -23.87
CA PRO A 339 -10.34 -46.16 -25.28
C PRO A 339 -9.53 -45.26 -26.20
N ALA A 340 -9.02 -45.90 -27.23
CA ALA A 340 -8.24 -45.33 -28.34
C ALA A 340 -8.99 -44.27 -29.11
N VAL A 341 -8.39 -43.05 -29.21
CA VAL A 341 -8.81 -42.01 -30.15
C VAL A 341 -7.83 -41.91 -31.30
N ASN A 342 -8.41 -41.99 -32.44
CA ASN A 342 -7.91 -42.01 -33.80
C ASN A 342 -6.79 -41.01 -34.10
N ARG A 343 -5.65 -41.50 -34.65
CA ARG A 343 -4.54 -40.72 -35.12
C ARG A 343 -4.69 -40.48 -36.62
N SER A 344 -5.01 -39.27 -37.01
CA SER A 344 -4.78 -38.87 -38.43
C SER A 344 -4.25 -37.42 -38.50
N ALA A 345 -3.20 -37.28 -39.31
CA ALA A 345 -2.59 -36.09 -39.87
C ALA A 345 -1.83 -35.12 -38.91
N ARG A 346 -0.53 -35.36 -38.78
CA ARG A 346 0.44 -34.41 -38.23
C ARG A 346 1.39 -33.90 -39.30
N GLY A 347 1.27 -32.64 -39.68
CA GLY A 347 2.26 -31.93 -40.51
C GLY A 347 3.46 -31.39 -39.69
N PRO A 348 4.56 -30.96 -40.30
CA PRO A 348 5.87 -30.70 -39.66
C PRO A 348 5.95 -29.53 -38.65
N ILE A 349 4.85 -28.89 -38.34
CA ILE A 349 4.76 -27.77 -37.35
C ILE A 349 4.79 -28.27 -35.91
N SER A 350 4.65 -29.58 -35.67
CA SER A 350 4.44 -30.15 -34.32
C SER A 350 5.70 -30.24 -33.46
N LEU A 351 6.90 -30.37 -34.04
CA LEU A 351 8.16 -30.50 -33.29
C LEU A 351 8.60 -29.19 -32.61
N ARG A 352 8.48 -28.07 -33.30
CA ARG A 352 8.79 -26.74 -32.70
C ARG A 352 7.82 -26.40 -31.56
N ARG A 353 6.53 -26.72 -31.70
CA ARG A 353 5.53 -26.53 -30.62
C ARG A 353 5.75 -27.48 -29.45
N GLY A 354 6.21 -28.71 -29.70
CA GLY A 354 6.53 -29.68 -28.64
C GLY A 354 7.75 -29.28 -27.81
N LEU A 355 8.84 -28.85 -28.45
CA LEU A 355 10.04 -28.33 -27.81
C LEU A 355 9.75 -27.04 -27.01
N TRP A 356 8.89 -26.16 -27.56
CA TRP A 356 8.51 -24.91 -26.91
C TRP A 356 7.59 -25.13 -25.71
N ARG A 357 6.66 -26.12 -25.76
CA ARG A 357 5.85 -26.57 -24.61
C ARG A 357 6.71 -27.20 -23.51
N TRP A 358 7.71 -27.99 -23.88
CA TRP A 358 8.66 -28.57 -22.94
C TRP A 358 9.50 -27.48 -22.27
N TRP A 359 10.01 -26.53 -23.06
CA TRP A 359 10.74 -25.36 -22.56
C TRP A 359 9.89 -24.48 -21.64
N LEU A 360 8.62 -24.26 -21.98
CA LEU A 360 7.66 -23.56 -21.12
C LEU A 360 7.40 -24.31 -19.81
N ARG A 361 7.28 -25.63 -19.82
CA ARG A 361 7.15 -26.44 -18.60
C ARG A 361 8.41 -26.35 -17.74
N LEU A 362 9.59 -26.46 -18.33
CA LEU A 362 10.85 -26.26 -17.63
C LEU A 362 10.98 -24.85 -17.07
N ARG A 363 10.60 -23.85 -17.86
CA ARG A 363 10.52 -22.45 -17.44
C ARG A 363 9.47 -22.25 -16.32
N HIS A 364 8.33 -22.89 -16.37
CA HIS A 364 7.34 -22.91 -15.27
C HIS A 364 7.90 -23.52 -13.99
N GLN A 365 8.64 -24.61 -14.09
CA GLN A 365 9.27 -25.24 -12.91
C GLN A 365 10.40 -24.36 -12.33
N THR A 366 11.20 -23.73 -13.17
CA THR A 366 12.28 -22.82 -12.73
C THR A 366 11.73 -21.47 -12.26
N LEU A 367 10.64 -20.96 -12.85
CA LEU A 367 9.97 -19.72 -12.47
C LEU A 367 8.94 -19.92 -11.35
N GLY A 368 8.52 -21.16 -11.05
CA GLY A 368 7.55 -21.46 -9.98
C GLY A 368 7.95 -20.88 -8.61
N ARG A 369 9.25 -20.74 -8.37
CA ARG A 369 9.78 -20.03 -7.21
C ARG A 369 9.61 -18.51 -7.29
N ARG A 370 9.47 -17.91 -8.50
CA ARG A 370 9.23 -16.47 -8.71
C ARG A 370 7.79 -16.08 -8.44
N TYR A 371 6.82 -16.96 -8.72
CA TYR A 371 5.39 -16.69 -8.47
C TYR A 371 5.03 -16.58 -6.98
N ARG A 372 5.86 -17.17 -6.12
CA ARG A 372 5.66 -17.14 -4.66
C ARG A 372 6.54 -16.12 -3.95
N ARG A 373 7.19 -15.21 -4.70
CA ARG A 373 8.04 -14.15 -4.15
C ARG A 373 7.59 -12.79 -4.68
N LEU A 374 7.82 -11.77 -3.88
CA LEU A 374 7.70 -10.38 -4.32
C LEU A 374 8.72 -10.12 -5.43
N VAL A 375 8.27 -9.59 -6.56
CA VAL A 375 9.11 -9.25 -7.71
C VAL A 375 8.94 -7.76 -8.04
N LEU A 376 10.06 -7.10 -8.34
CA LEU A 376 10.07 -5.74 -8.87
C LEU A 376 10.22 -5.81 -10.39
N GLU A 377 9.25 -5.29 -11.09
CA GLU A 377 9.22 -5.23 -12.56
C GLU A 377 9.26 -3.77 -13.02
N ARG A 378 9.58 -3.56 -14.30
CA ARG A 378 9.49 -2.25 -14.94
C ARG A 378 8.91 -2.41 -16.35
N VAL A 379 7.85 -1.66 -16.65
CA VAL A 379 7.20 -1.66 -17.97
C VAL A 379 7.15 -0.22 -18.47
N ASP A 380 7.82 0.08 -19.58
CA ASP A 380 7.88 1.40 -20.19
C ASP A 380 8.22 2.52 -19.20
N GLY A 381 9.20 2.27 -18.35
CA GLY A 381 9.59 3.19 -17.28
C GLY A 381 8.71 3.15 -16.02
N VAL A 382 7.55 2.49 -16.04
CA VAL A 382 6.62 2.31 -14.92
C VAL A 382 7.16 1.25 -13.97
N PRO A 383 7.55 1.58 -12.73
CA PRO A 383 7.94 0.58 -11.74
C PRO A 383 6.69 -0.15 -11.21
N LEU A 384 6.77 -1.46 -11.13
CA LEU A 384 5.70 -2.30 -10.61
C LEU A 384 6.25 -3.25 -9.55
N VAL A 385 5.55 -3.36 -8.44
CA VAL A 385 5.68 -4.45 -7.48
C VAL A 385 4.65 -5.50 -7.83
N VAL A 386 5.06 -6.75 -7.95
CA VAL A 386 4.14 -7.87 -8.08
C VAL A 386 4.22 -8.69 -6.80
N LEU A 387 3.13 -8.71 -6.05
CA LEU A 387 3.02 -9.52 -4.84
C LEU A 387 2.86 -11.00 -5.21
N PRO A 388 3.18 -11.92 -4.30
CA PRO A 388 2.79 -13.32 -4.45
C PRO A 388 1.29 -13.45 -4.58
N GLU A 389 0.83 -14.51 -5.26
CA GLU A 389 -0.58 -14.77 -5.55
C GLU A 389 -1.25 -13.71 -6.44
N VAL A 390 -0.44 -12.83 -7.06
CA VAL A 390 -0.89 -11.84 -8.03
C VAL A 390 -0.30 -12.15 -9.42
N PHE A 391 -1.13 -12.03 -10.43
CA PHE A 391 -0.73 -12.22 -11.82
C PHE A 391 0.40 -11.25 -12.21
N ASN A 392 1.53 -11.80 -12.68
CA ASN A 392 2.65 -10.98 -13.12
C ASN A 392 2.48 -10.57 -14.60
N PRO A 393 2.19 -9.29 -14.87
CA PRO A 393 1.88 -8.83 -16.22
C PRO A 393 3.07 -8.92 -17.18
N VAL A 394 4.31 -8.92 -16.68
CA VAL A 394 5.53 -9.02 -17.49
C VAL A 394 5.81 -10.46 -17.88
N LEU A 395 5.60 -11.40 -16.99
CA LEU A 395 5.83 -12.83 -17.27
C LEU A 395 4.79 -13.39 -18.24
N PHE A 396 3.53 -12.97 -18.12
CA PHE A 396 2.42 -13.47 -18.94
C PHE A 396 2.05 -12.57 -20.12
N ARG A 397 2.66 -11.42 -20.25
CA ARG A 397 2.59 -10.48 -21.38
C ARG A 397 1.22 -9.88 -21.69
N THR A 398 0.10 -10.57 -21.40
CA THR A 398 -1.26 -10.12 -21.75
C THR A 398 -1.62 -8.80 -21.09
N GLY A 399 -1.37 -8.64 -19.78
CA GLY A 399 -1.62 -7.38 -19.07
C GLY A 399 -0.83 -6.21 -19.62
N VAL A 400 0.45 -6.43 -19.97
CA VAL A 400 1.28 -5.40 -20.63
C VAL A 400 0.76 -5.09 -22.04
N PHE A 401 0.36 -6.10 -22.80
CA PHE A 401 -0.14 -5.91 -24.17
C PHE A 401 -1.46 -5.14 -24.16
N LEU A 402 -2.37 -5.46 -23.24
CA LEU A 402 -3.61 -4.71 -23.05
C LEU A 402 -3.34 -3.26 -22.65
N ALA A 403 -2.50 -3.04 -21.62
CA ALA A 403 -2.17 -1.70 -21.14
C ALA A 403 -1.57 -0.80 -22.23
N ARG A 404 -0.72 -1.35 -23.10
CA ARG A 404 -0.15 -0.62 -24.25
C ARG A 404 -1.14 -0.35 -25.38
N SER A 405 -2.27 -1.04 -25.39
CA SER A 405 -3.32 -0.85 -26.40
C SER A 405 -4.31 0.25 -26.02
N VAL A 406 -4.24 0.77 -24.80
CA VAL A 406 -5.04 1.92 -24.35
C VAL A 406 -4.62 3.16 -25.14
N ARG A 407 -5.61 3.91 -25.62
CA ARG A 407 -5.42 5.18 -26.31
C ARG A 407 -5.82 6.34 -25.41
N PRO A 408 -5.27 7.54 -25.60
CA PRO A 408 -5.79 8.74 -24.95
C PRO A 408 -7.30 8.89 -25.21
N PRO A 409 -8.04 9.47 -24.24
CA PRO A 409 -9.46 9.77 -24.46
C PRO A 409 -9.64 10.76 -25.61
N ASP A 410 -10.81 10.70 -26.25
CA ASP A 410 -11.19 11.65 -27.29
C ASP A 410 -11.27 13.07 -26.69
N PRO A 411 -10.54 14.06 -27.22
CA PRO A 411 -10.62 15.45 -26.76
C PRO A 411 -12.01 16.06 -26.86
N ALA A 412 -12.86 15.59 -27.79
CA ALA A 412 -14.24 16.02 -27.96
C ALA A 412 -15.22 15.26 -27.03
N GLY A 413 -14.72 14.30 -26.25
CA GLY A 413 -15.52 13.46 -25.36
C GLY A 413 -15.82 14.10 -23.99
N ALA A 414 -16.00 13.27 -22.98
CA ALA A 414 -16.28 13.71 -21.62
C ALA A 414 -15.16 14.59 -21.06
N ALA A 415 -15.50 15.65 -20.33
CA ALA A 415 -14.54 16.54 -19.67
C ALA A 415 -13.64 15.80 -18.65
N GLU A 416 -14.16 14.77 -17.99
CA GLU A 416 -13.42 13.85 -17.12
C GLU A 416 -13.66 12.39 -17.57
N PRO A 417 -12.90 11.88 -18.55
CA PRO A 417 -13.09 10.54 -19.05
C PRO A 417 -12.78 9.48 -18.00
N ARG A 418 -13.66 8.50 -17.87
CA ARG A 418 -13.62 7.47 -16.84
C ARG A 418 -13.25 6.10 -17.43
N ALA A 419 -12.36 5.37 -16.75
CA ALA A 419 -12.01 4.01 -17.13
C ALA A 419 -12.24 3.04 -15.97
N LEU A 420 -12.57 1.79 -16.32
CA LEU A 420 -12.67 0.66 -15.40
C LEU A 420 -11.67 -0.42 -15.80
N ASP A 421 -10.84 -0.86 -14.87
CA ASP A 421 -9.89 -1.98 -15.05
C ASP A 421 -10.42 -3.19 -14.25
N VAL A 422 -11.08 -4.11 -14.96
CA VAL A 422 -11.72 -5.31 -14.37
C VAL A 422 -10.69 -6.42 -14.22
N GLY A 423 -10.56 -6.98 -13.01
CA GLY A 423 -9.48 -7.90 -12.69
C GLY A 423 -8.12 -7.20 -12.75
N THR A 424 -8.00 -6.05 -12.09
CA THR A 424 -6.85 -5.13 -12.22
C THR A 424 -5.50 -5.75 -11.87
N GLY A 425 -5.47 -6.84 -11.09
CA GLY A 425 -4.26 -7.58 -10.73
C GLY A 425 -3.19 -6.69 -10.09
N SER A 426 -2.09 -6.46 -10.81
CA SER A 426 -1.03 -5.55 -10.35
C SER A 426 -1.36 -4.05 -10.52
N GLY A 427 -2.51 -3.70 -11.10
CA GLY A 427 -2.89 -2.32 -11.40
C GLY A 427 -2.28 -1.73 -12.66
N ILE A 428 -1.63 -2.54 -13.50
CA ILE A 428 -0.92 -2.02 -14.70
C ILE A 428 -1.86 -1.33 -15.68
N GLY A 429 -3.04 -1.93 -15.97
CA GLY A 429 -4.05 -1.35 -16.84
C GLY A 429 -4.52 0.00 -16.31
N ALA A 430 -4.88 0.05 -15.05
CA ALA A 430 -5.32 1.26 -14.37
C ALA A 430 -4.26 2.37 -14.39
N ILE A 431 -2.97 2.05 -14.14
CA ILE A 431 -1.87 3.02 -14.14
C ILE A 431 -1.64 3.58 -15.56
N PHE A 432 -1.65 2.73 -16.58
CA PHE A 432 -1.46 3.19 -17.95
C PHE A 432 -2.61 4.07 -18.43
N ALA A 433 -3.86 3.68 -18.17
CA ALA A 433 -5.03 4.50 -18.51
C ALA A 433 -5.01 5.86 -17.79
N SER A 434 -4.63 5.89 -16.50
CA SER A 434 -4.56 7.16 -15.75
C SER A 434 -3.49 8.12 -16.29
N ARG A 435 -2.37 7.60 -16.77
CA ARG A 435 -1.30 8.40 -17.41
C ARG A 435 -1.71 9.00 -18.74
N LEU A 436 -2.69 8.38 -19.41
CA LEU A 436 -3.27 8.87 -20.65
C LEU A 436 -4.41 9.87 -20.44
N GLY A 437 -4.81 10.13 -19.19
CA GLY A 437 -5.79 11.17 -18.85
C GLY A 437 -7.10 10.67 -18.24
N TYR A 438 -7.32 9.34 -18.15
CA TYR A 438 -8.53 8.80 -17.53
C TYR A 438 -8.53 8.91 -16.00
N ARG A 439 -9.73 9.08 -15.41
CA ARG A 439 -10.01 8.72 -14.02
C ARG A 439 -10.36 7.24 -13.97
N VAL A 440 -9.65 6.46 -13.19
CA VAL A 440 -9.74 4.99 -13.25
C VAL A 440 -10.24 4.40 -11.95
N VAL A 441 -11.15 3.43 -12.07
CA VAL A 441 -11.46 2.50 -10.99
C VAL A 441 -10.90 1.13 -11.38
N GLY A 442 -10.02 0.56 -10.53
CA GLY A 442 -9.56 -0.81 -10.66
C GLY A 442 -10.33 -1.72 -9.71
N VAL A 443 -10.82 -2.85 -10.19
CA VAL A 443 -11.58 -3.83 -9.38
C VAL A 443 -10.87 -5.18 -9.44
N ASP A 444 -10.75 -5.86 -8.28
CA ASP A 444 -10.27 -7.23 -8.24
C ASP A 444 -10.95 -8.01 -7.11
N LEU A 445 -11.19 -9.29 -7.35
CA LEU A 445 -11.75 -10.22 -6.37
C LEU A 445 -10.69 -10.70 -5.38
N ASN A 446 -9.42 -10.82 -5.82
CA ASN A 446 -8.32 -11.28 -5.00
C ASN A 446 -7.81 -10.14 -4.09
N PRO A 447 -7.90 -10.26 -2.75
CA PRO A 447 -7.43 -9.24 -1.82
C PRO A 447 -5.94 -8.88 -1.99
N GLU A 448 -5.10 -9.85 -2.36
CA GLU A 448 -3.68 -9.59 -2.61
C GLU A 448 -3.46 -8.81 -3.91
N ALA A 449 -4.30 -8.98 -4.93
CA ALA A 449 -4.30 -8.15 -6.12
C ALA A 449 -4.74 -6.72 -5.81
N VAL A 450 -5.80 -6.54 -5.02
CA VAL A 450 -6.24 -5.22 -4.53
C VAL A 450 -5.11 -4.51 -3.78
N ARG A 451 -4.43 -5.22 -2.88
CA ARG A 451 -3.28 -4.69 -2.14
C ARG A 451 -2.12 -4.34 -3.08
N CYS A 452 -1.81 -5.23 -4.03
CA CYS A 452 -0.77 -5.04 -5.02
C CYS A 452 -1.03 -3.81 -5.90
N ALA A 453 -2.24 -3.68 -6.43
CA ALA A 453 -2.64 -2.53 -7.24
C ALA A 453 -2.54 -1.22 -6.47
N ARG A 454 -3.03 -1.16 -5.22
CA ARG A 454 -2.90 0.02 -4.34
C ARG A 454 -1.44 0.42 -4.11
N LEU A 455 -0.55 -0.56 -3.88
CA LEU A 455 0.89 -0.33 -3.76
C LEU A 455 1.47 0.28 -5.05
N ASN A 456 1.10 -0.25 -6.21
CA ASN A 456 1.59 0.22 -7.49
C ASN A 456 1.02 1.59 -7.87
N VAL A 457 -0.22 1.87 -7.53
CA VAL A 457 -0.85 3.20 -7.65
C VAL A 457 -0.04 4.24 -6.88
N LEU A 458 0.31 3.96 -5.61
CA LEU A 458 1.17 4.81 -4.78
C LEU A 458 2.59 4.96 -5.34
N LEU A 459 3.21 3.86 -5.78
CA LEU A 459 4.56 3.88 -6.34
C LEU A 459 4.68 4.73 -7.61
N ASN A 460 3.57 4.86 -8.33
CA ASN A 460 3.50 5.58 -9.60
C ASN A 460 2.87 6.96 -9.49
N ASP A 461 2.53 7.40 -8.27
CA ASP A 461 1.98 8.74 -8.01
C ASP A 461 0.67 9.01 -8.77
N VAL A 462 -0.22 8.02 -8.87
CA VAL A 462 -1.50 8.14 -9.60
C VAL A 462 -2.73 7.97 -8.70
N GLU A 463 -2.58 7.97 -7.37
CA GLU A 463 -3.69 7.81 -6.42
C GLU A 463 -4.74 8.93 -6.48
N GLY A 464 -4.40 10.09 -7.02
CA GLY A 464 -5.38 11.16 -7.29
C GLY A 464 -6.31 10.87 -8.47
N ARG A 465 -5.95 9.89 -9.32
CA ARG A 465 -6.71 9.50 -10.52
C ARG A 465 -7.14 8.05 -10.53
N VAL A 466 -6.59 7.19 -9.67
CA VAL A 466 -6.85 5.75 -9.62
C VAL A 466 -7.36 5.34 -8.26
N GLU A 467 -8.56 4.80 -8.22
CA GLU A 467 -9.18 4.17 -7.06
C GLU A 467 -9.18 2.65 -7.23
N ILE A 468 -8.81 1.87 -6.20
CA ILE A 468 -8.82 0.40 -6.23
C ILE A 468 -9.84 -0.14 -5.24
N ARG A 469 -10.82 -0.89 -5.75
CA ARG A 469 -11.91 -1.50 -5.01
C ARG A 469 -11.79 -3.02 -4.98
N SER A 470 -12.20 -3.63 -3.87
CA SER A 470 -12.32 -5.08 -3.75
C SER A 470 -13.72 -5.50 -4.17
N GLY A 471 -13.83 -6.55 -4.96
CA GLY A 471 -15.11 -7.17 -5.33
C GLY A 471 -15.10 -7.85 -6.69
N ASP A 472 -16.25 -8.39 -7.05
CA ASP A 472 -16.40 -9.23 -8.23
C ASP A 472 -16.97 -8.44 -9.41
N LEU A 473 -16.23 -8.42 -10.52
CA LEU A 473 -16.57 -7.78 -11.79
C LEU A 473 -17.12 -6.34 -11.61
N PHE A 474 -18.39 -6.13 -11.91
CA PHE A 474 -19.04 -4.82 -11.89
C PHE A 474 -19.74 -4.49 -10.56
N ALA A 475 -19.84 -5.43 -9.62
CA ALA A 475 -20.55 -5.23 -8.37
C ALA A 475 -20.05 -4.00 -7.56
N PRO A 476 -18.72 -3.77 -7.39
CA PRO A 476 -18.24 -2.60 -6.65
C PRO A 476 -18.49 -1.25 -7.33
N VAL A 477 -18.92 -1.27 -8.59
CA VAL A 477 -19.15 -0.08 -9.43
C VAL A 477 -20.56 0.01 -9.97
N ALA A 478 -21.51 -0.72 -9.38
CA ALA A 478 -22.91 -0.71 -9.79
C ALA A 478 -23.46 0.72 -9.91
N GLY A 479 -24.18 1.01 -10.99
CA GLY A 479 -24.72 2.35 -11.29
C GLY A 479 -23.71 3.36 -11.85
N ASN A 480 -22.43 2.99 -11.99
CA ASN A 480 -21.44 3.84 -12.64
C ASN A 480 -21.27 3.46 -14.11
N GLN A 481 -21.00 4.46 -14.96
CA GLN A 481 -20.67 4.26 -16.36
C GLN A 481 -19.25 4.73 -16.66
N PHE A 482 -18.59 4.05 -17.62
CA PHE A 482 -17.20 4.26 -17.99
C PHE A 482 -17.07 4.39 -19.52
N ASP A 483 -16.16 5.27 -19.94
CA ASP A 483 -15.88 5.50 -21.35
C ASP A 483 -14.92 4.43 -21.91
N LEU A 484 -14.13 3.82 -21.00
CA LEU A 484 -13.24 2.72 -21.30
C LEU A 484 -13.37 1.62 -20.23
N VAL A 485 -13.54 0.38 -20.69
CA VAL A 485 -13.46 -0.81 -19.82
C VAL A 485 -12.30 -1.66 -20.28
N LEU A 486 -11.37 -2.00 -19.38
CA LEU A 486 -10.25 -2.90 -19.65
C LEU A 486 -10.55 -4.26 -19.02
N PHE A 487 -10.29 -5.34 -19.76
CA PHE A 487 -10.44 -6.68 -19.24
C PHE A 487 -9.41 -7.66 -19.80
N ASN A 488 -8.68 -8.27 -18.88
CA ASN A 488 -7.79 -9.39 -19.15
C ASN A 488 -8.40 -10.65 -18.49
N PRO A 489 -9.29 -11.38 -19.20
CA PRO A 489 -10.05 -12.49 -18.59
C PRO A 489 -9.13 -13.65 -18.18
N PRO A 490 -9.55 -14.47 -17.21
CA PRO A 490 -8.91 -15.75 -16.94
C PRO A 490 -9.00 -16.66 -18.17
N PHE A 491 -7.92 -17.43 -18.43
CA PHE A 491 -7.73 -18.17 -19.68
C PHE A 491 -8.54 -19.46 -19.76
N PHE A 492 -8.87 -20.08 -18.62
CA PHE A 492 -9.43 -21.43 -18.58
C PHE A 492 -10.73 -21.48 -17.78
N ARG A 493 -11.64 -22.34 -18.19
CA ARG A 493 -12.83 -22.68 -17.41
C ARG A 493 -12.48 -23.70 -16.31
N GLY A 494 -13.07 -23.55 -15.15
CA GLY A 494 -12.96 -24.48 -14.03
C GLY A 494 -12.97 -23.81 -12.67
N THR A 495 -13.09 -24.61 -11.62
CA THR A 495 -13.01 -24.09 -10.24
C THR A 495 -11.57 -23.79 -9.89
N PRO A 496 -11.26 -22.56 -9.43
CA PRO A 496 -9.91 -22.20 -8.99
C PRO A 496 -9.44 -23.06 -7.82
N ALA A 497 -8.20 -23.54 -7.87
CA ALA A 497 -7.61 -24.35 -6.80
C ALA A 497 -7.06 -23.49 -5.65
N ASP A 498 -6.58 -22.28 -5.94
CA ASP A 498 -6.07 -21.32 -4.96
C ASP A 498 -6.29 -19.87 -5.45
N ARG A 499 -5.85 -18.89 -4.65
CA ARG A 499 -5.99 -17.45 -4.98
C ARG A 499 -5.24 -17.01 -6.23
N LEU A 500 -4.14 -17.65 -6.55
CA LEU A 500 -3.40 -17.38 -7.79
C LEU A 500 -4.13 -17.95 -9.00
N ASP A 501 -4.76 -19.10 -8.84
CA ASP A 501 -5.52 -19.76 -9.91
C ASP A 501 -6.79 -19.01 -10.31
N LEU A 502 -7.33 -18.12 -9.44
CA LEU A 502 -8.39 -17.16 -9.79
C LEU A 502 -8.04 -16.27 -11.00
N ALA A 503 -6.76 -15.99 -11.22
CA ALA A 503 -6.29 -15.23 -12.39
C ALA A 503 -6.28 -16.06 -13.68
N TRP A 504 -6.42 -17.39 -13.56
CA TRP A 504 -6.33 -18.34 -14.68
C TRP A 504 -7.62 -19.07 -14.96
N ARG A 505 -8.45 -19.31 -13.92
CA ARG A 505 -9.65 -20.12 -13.99
C ARG A 505 -10.86 -19.41 -13.40
N ALA A 506 -11.97 -19.52 -14.09
CA ALA A 506 -13.29 -19.15 -13.59
C ALA A 506 -14.35 -19.99 -14.29
N THR A 507 -15.48 -20.19 -13.64
CA THR A 507 -16.56 -21.03 -14.17
C THR A 507 -17.44 -20.28 -15.18
N ASP A 508 -17.83 -19.04 -14.86
CA ASP A 508 -18.88 -18.28 -15.52
C ASP A 508 -18.54 -16.80 -15.78
N VAL A 509 -17.27 -16.43 -15.60
CA VAL A 509 -16.83 -15.02 -15.67
C VAL A 509 -17.06 -14.41 -17.04
N ILE A 510 -16.97 -15.18 -18.12
CA ILE A 510 -17.17 -14.73 -19.49
C ILE A 510 -18.61 -14.24 -19.70
N GLU A 511 -19.57 -15.07 -19.31
CA GLU A 511 -21.00 -14.81 -19.45
C GLU A 511 -21.43 -13.63 -18.56
N ARG A 512 -20.96 -13.61 -17.30
CA ARG A 512 -21.26 -12.51 -16.36
C ARG A 512 -20.63 -11.19 -16.78
N PHE A 513 -19.39 -11.23 -17.31
CA PHE A 513 -18.76 -10.04 -17.86
C PHE A 513 -19.54 -9.49 -19.06
N ALA A 514 -19.85 -10.33 -20.06
CA ALA A 514 -20.58 -9.90 -21.24
C ALA A 514 -21.98 -9.34 -20.88
N GLY A 515 -22.69 -10.01 -19.98
CA GLY A 515 -24.02 -9.59 -19.52
C GLY A 515 -24.00 -8.28 -18.72
N GLY A 516 -22.96 -8.05 -17.91
CA GLY A 516 -22.83 -6.83 -17.10
C GLY A 516 -22.23 -5.63 -17.83
N LEU A 517 -21.48 -5.86 -18.92
CA LEU A 517 -20.74 -4.82 -19.64
C LEU A 517 -21.66 -3.69 -20.12
N GLY A 518 -22.87 -4.03 -20.58
CA GLY A 518 -23.86 -3.06 -21.03
C GLY A 518 -24.23 -2.04 -19.96
N GLY A 519 -24.37 -2.43 -18.70
CA GLY A 519 -24.68 -1.52 -17.58
C GLY A 519 -23.51 -0.61 -17.20
N ALA A 520 -22.28 -1.07 -17.39
CA ALA A 520 -21.07 -0.37 -16.98
C ALA A 520 -20.47 0.55 -18.07
N LEU A 521 -20.82 0.36 -19.33
CA LEU A 521 -20.26 1.13 -20.45
C LEU A 521 -21.13 2.35 -20.76
N SER A 522 -20.51 3.54 -20.91
CA SER A 522 -21.22 4.74 -21.39
C SER A 522 -21.73 4.52 -22.82
N PRO A 523 -22.71 5.30 -23.33
CA PRO A 523 -23.28 5.08 -24.65
C PRO A 523 -22.26 5.06 -25.79
N SER A 524 -21.24 5.91 -25.73
CA SER A 524 -20.14 5.99 -26.71
C SER A 524 -18.88 5.21 -26.28
N GLY A 525 -18.91 4.58 -25.12
CA GLY A 525 -17.76 3.89 -24.52
C GLY A 525 -17.33 2.64 -25.29
N GLU A 526 -16.13 2.17 -24.99
CA GLU A 526 -15.61 0.92 -25.53
C GLU A 526 -14.96 0.04 -24.46
N ALA A 527 -15.01 -1.27 -24.66
CA ALA A 527 -14.25 -2.20 -23.86
C ALA A 527 -13.08 -2.75 -24.68
N LEU A 528 -11.87 -2.75 -24.09
CA LEU A 528 -10.70 -3.42 -24.63
C LEU A 528 -10.47 -4.74 -23.88
N ILE A 529 -10.52 -5.84 -24.61
CA ILE A 529 -10.43 -7.19 -24.08
C ILE A 529 -9.28 -7.91 -24.75
N VAL A 530 -8.29 -8.38 -23.98
CA VAL A 530 -7.18 -9.17 -24.52
C VAL A 530 -7.52 -10.65 -24.48
N LEU A 531 -7.41 -11.32 -25.63
CA LEU A 531 -7.65 -12.75 -25.77
C LEU A 531 -6.43 -13.44 -26.36
N SER A 532 -6.19 -14.69 -25.92
CA SER A 532 -5.12 -15.55 -26.42
C SER A 532 -5.69 -16.73 -27.22
N THR A 533 -4.95 -17.17 -28.24
CA THR A 533 -5.29 -18.41 -28.98
C THR A 533 -5.27 -19.65 -28.10
N ASP A 534 -4.63 -19.59 -26.93
CA ASP A 534 -4.56 -20.69 -25.96
C ASP A 534 -5.73 -20.66 -24.94
N GLY A 535 -6.60 -19.63 -24.99
CA GLY A 535 -7.72 -19.43 -24.07
C GLY A 535 -9.10 -19.55 -24.73
N GLU A 536 -10.14 -19.18 -23.99
CA GLU A 536 -11.57 -19.27 -24.36
C GLU A 536 -12.03 -18.12 -25.29
N SER A 537 -11.19 -17.74 -26.29
CA SER A 537 -11.46 -16.60 -27.17
C SER A 537 -12.80 -16.71 -27.89
N ARG A 538 -13.17 -17.90 -28.37
CA ARG A 538 -14.45 -18.12 -29.07
C ARG A 538 -15.64 -17.91 -28.15
N ALA A 539 -15.57 -18.40 -26.93
CA ALA A 539 -16.65 -18.24 -25.95
C ALA A 539 -16.86 -16.76 -25.60
N MET A 540 -15.78 -15.99 -25.39
CA MET A 540 -15.87 -14.55 -25.10
C MET A 540 -16.49 -13.78 -26.28
N LEU A 541 -16.05 -14.03 -27.50
CA LEU A 541 -16.59 -13.38 -28.69
C LEU A 541 -18.07 -13.70 -28.89
N ALA A 542 -18.48 -14.97 -28.70
CA ALA A 542 -19.88 -15.37 -28.77
C ALA A 542 -20.74 -14.73 -27.67
N ALA A 543 -20.24 -14.64 -26.45
CA ALA A 543 -20.95 -14.00 -25.34
C ALA A 543 -21.16 -12.50 -25.56
N LEU A 544 -20.15 -11.80 -26.10
CA LEU A 544 -20.25 -10.38 -26.45
C LEU A 544 -21.21 -10.15 -27.62
N ASP A 545 -21.21 -11.04 -28.62
CA ASP A 545 -22.16 -10.98 -29.74
C ASP A 545 -23.60 -11.17 -29.26
N ALA A 546 -23.85 -12.15 -28.40
CA ALA A 546 -25.13 -12.40 -27.76
C ALA A 546 -25.60 -11.23 -26.88
N ALA A 547 -24.67 -10.49 -26.28
CA ALA A 547 -24.93 -9.28 -25.51
C ALA A 547 -25.04 -7.99 -26.36
N ALA A 548 -25.18 -8.14 -27.70
CA ALA A 548 -25.37 -7.06 -28.66
C ALA A 548 -24.17 -6.08 -28.77
N PHE A 549 -22.94 -6.58 -28.62
CA PHE A 549 -21.73 -5.79 -28.90
C PHE A 549 -21.20 -6.07 -30.30
N ALA A 550 -20.75 -5.01 -30.98
CA ALA A 550 -19.92 -5.10 -32.18
C ALA A 550 -18.46 -5.23 -31.75
N VAL A 551 -17.81 -6.33 -32.15
CA VAL A 551 -16.45 -6.64 -31.72
C VAL A 551 -15.50 -6.60 -32.92
N ARG A 552 -14.37 -5.86 -32.79
CA ARG A 552 -13.34 -5.80 -33.82
C ARG A 552 -11.93 -5.92 -33.22
N PRO A 553 -10.97 -6.54 -33.90
CA PRO A 553 -9.58 -6.56 -33.44
C PRO A 553 -8.97 -5.16 -33.62
N VAL A 554 -8.24 -4.67 -32.59
CA VAL A 554 -7.56 -3.36 -32.62
C VAL A 554 -6.04 -3.48 -32.49
N ALA A 555 -5.55 -4.59 -31.91
CA ALA A 555 -4.13 -4.91 -31.86
C ALA A 555 -3.93 -6.42 -31.89
N ARG A 556 -2.90 -6.90 -32.60
CA ARG A 556 -2.55 -8.31 -32.69
C ARG A 556 -1.05 -8.48 -32.64
N ARG A 557 -0.58 -9.48 -31.87
CA ARG A 557 0.84 -9.81 -31.78
C ARG A 557 1.05 -11.31 -31.68
N ASP A 558 1.92 -11.81 -32.54
CA ASP A 558 2.37 -13.20 -32.52
C ASP A 558 3.63 -13.32 -31.66
N PHE A 559 3.59 -14.17 -30.65
CA PHE A 559 4.71 -14.48 -29.76
C PHE A 559 5.35 -15.84 -30.09
N GLY A 560 4.97 -16.48 -31.19
CA GLY A 560 5.48 -17.76 -31.66
C GLY A 560 4.85 -18.97 -30.99
N ASN A 561 4.48 -18.85 -29.71
CA ASN A 561 3.75 -19.90 -28.96
C ASN A 561 2.25 -19.62 -28.87
N GLU A 562 1.87 -18.38 -28.87
CA GLU A 562 0.49 -17.89 -28.79
C GLU A 562 0.34 -16.60 -29.58
N ILE A 563 -0.85 -16.34 -30.05
CA ILE A 563 -1.21 -15.05 -30.65
C ILE A 563 -2.14 -14.34 -29.67
N LEU A 564 -1.72 -13.15 -29.24
CA LEU A 564 -2.54 -12.26 -28.45
C LEU A 564 -3.25 -11.26 -29.37
N THR A 565 -4.55 -11.09 -29.16
CA THR A 565 -5.36 -10.10 -29.86
C THR A 565 -6.13 -9.27 -28.85
N VAL A 566 -6.06 -7.94 -28.96
CA VAL A 566 -6.92 -7.02 -28.22
C VAL A 566 -8.11 -6.70 -29.11
N TYR A 567 -9.29 -6.92 -28.57
CA TYR A 567 -10.56 -6.60 -29.22
C TYR A 567 -11.17 -5.36 -28.58
N SER A 568 -11.74 -4.50 -29.42
CA SER A 568 -12.63 -3.41 -29.01
C SER A 568 -14.06 -3.89 -29.16
N ALA A 569 -14.83 -3.81 -28.07
CA ALA A 569 -16.26 -4.09 -28.05
C ALA A 569 -17.04 -2.79 -27.79
N ARG A 570 -17.96 -2.45 -28.69
CA ARG A 570 -18.86 -1.29 -28.60
C ARG A 570 -20.31 -1.73 -28.74
N ARG A 571 -21.25 -1.02 -28.12
CA ARG A 571 -22.68 -1.29 -28.30
C ARG A 571 -23.05 -1.23 -29.78
N ARG A 572 -23.85 -2.15 -30.25
CA ARG A 572 -24.45 -2.04 -31.58
C ARG A 572 -25.45 -0.89 -31.58
N THR A 573 -25.31 0.02 -32.52
CA THR A 573 -26.32 1.07 -32.73
C THR A 573 -27.59 0.42 -33.29
N PRO A 574 -28.79 0.63 -32.70
CA PRO A 574 -30.02 0.14 -33.28
C PRO A 574 -30.16 0.75 -34.69
N GLY A 575 -30.15 -0.06 -35.74
CA GLY A 575 -30.35 0.39 -37.13
C GLY A 575 -29.22 0.14 -38.12
N ALA A 576 -28.02 -0.33 -37.73
CA ALA A 576 -26.99 -0.79 -38.68
C ALA A 576 -27.17 -2.30 -38.91
N SER A 577 -28.09 -2.65 -39.83
CA SER A 577 -28.20 -3.97 -40.43
C SER A 577 -26.91 -4.25 -41.18
N SER A 578 -26.33 -5.44 -41.01
CA SER A 578 -25.16 -5.94 -41.75
C SER A 578 -25.40 -5.83 -43.26
N ALA A 579 -24.68 -4.91 -43.91
CA ALA A 579 -24.47 -4.97 -45.33
C ALA A 579 -23.18 -5.78 -45.60
#